data_585f69675e2d43150343d8a87993b5a6
#
_entry.id   585f69675e2d43150343d8a87993b5a6
#
_cell.length_a   1.000
_cell.length_b   1.000
_cell.length_c   1.000
_cell.angle_alpha   90.00
_cell.angle_beta   90.00
_cell.angle_gamma   90.00
#
_symmetry.space_group_name_H-M   'P 1'
#
loop_
_entity.id
_entity.type
_entity.pdbx_description
1 polymer ?
#
loop_
_entity_poly.entity_id
_entity_poly.type
_entity_poly.pdbx_seq_one_letter_code
_entity_poly.pdbx_strand_id
1 'polypeptide(L)'
;MFRLGAFIVVAVSIAGCSAQSKHSSYVGTRLPAQTSAALAEASADVEQAAKFCASYVGRQITPQPFDKAVSHIAKIAPRSEFETTEQFNARLAAATSQSAQSLIIAKAVEDYSYFAYDADRQKLIVKSYAFDNKNFDAWRIFLNAGVKEPVASTLGNIDVYIGETDKTVGSYIGTNAFGVSMRVRKIQRSTYAIFQRSAPGIHNSIFVDQDNKGVIGEIAMTPDVAKTLKPKLKIAFVVKPKAPYIVRANFSGGAPTIDDPEEVDENATVLIADIQCGLVLDLKSEVIASYVAQGARHMQPPPSVYERHYRKARGL
;
A
#
# COMPACT_ATOMS: atom_id res chain seq x y z
N MET A 1 -20.87 25.67 65.98
CA MET A 1 -22.24 25.13 65.71
C MET A 1 -22.09 23.95 64.75
N PHE A 2 -22.13 22.75 65.34
CA PHE A 2 -22.07 21.47 64.60
C PHE A 2 -23.44 21.10 64.10
N ARG A 3 -23.58 20.73 62.80
CA ARG A 3 -24.76 20.03 62.30
C ARG A 3 -24.34 18.67 61.77
N LEU A 4 -24.74 17.63 62.48
CA LEU A 4 -24.73 16.23 62.04
C LEU A 4 -25.72 16.07 60.87
N GLY A 5 -25.28 15.49 59.80
CA GLY A 5 -26.11 14.99 58.73
C GLY A 5 -26.14 13.47 58.73
N ALA A 6 -27.33 12.91 58.87
CA ALA A 6 -27.57 11.48 58.96
C ALA A 6 -27.35 10.78 57.60
N PHE A 7 -26.59 9.67 57.60
CA PHE A 7 -26.48 8.75 56.47
C PHE A 7 -27.65 7.75 56.51
N ILE A 8 -28.45 7.74 55.49
CA ILE A 8 -29.48 6.68 55.26
C ILE A 8 -28.80 5.61 54.40
N VAL A 9 -28.63 4.42 54.97
CA VAL A 9 -28.20 3.21 54.25
C VAL A 9 -29.44 2.54 53.68
N VAL A 10 -29.54 2.55 52.34
CA VAL A 10 -30.57 1.76 51.62
C VAL A 10 -29.95 0.42 51.25
N ALA A 11 -30.41 -0.64 51.90
CA ALA A 11 -30.08 -1.99 51.55
C ALA A 11 -30.92 -2.42 50.34
N VAL A 12 -30.28 -2.62 49.19
CA VAL A 12 -30.90 -3.21 48.01
C VAL A 12 -30.65 -4.70 48.00
N SER A 13 -31.72 -5.45 48.26
CA SER A 13 -31.72 -6.92 48.15
C SER A 13 -31.71 -7.34 46.68
N ILE A 14 -30.61 -7.92 46.21
CA ILE A 14 -30.52 -8.47 44.87
C ILE A 14 -30.98 -9.92 44.93
N ALA A 15 -32.19 -10.18 44.40
CA ALA A 15 -32.69 -11.51 44.15
C ALA A 15 -31.90 -12.15 43.03
N GLY A 16 -31.19 -13.25 43.37
CA GLY A 16 -30.38 -14.02 42.42
C GLY A 16 -31.25 -14.81 41.45
N CYS A 17 -31.26 -14.39 40.18
CA CYS A 17 -31.65 -15.26 39.08
C CYS A 17 -30.43 -16.07 38.65
N SER A 18 -30.41 -17.35 39.05
CA SER A 18 -29.45 -18.34 38.53
C SER A 18 -29.80 -18.67 37.08
N ALA A 19 -29.17 -17.97 36.13
CA ALA A 19 -29.18 -18.37 34.74
C ALA A 19 -28.23 -19.54 34.56
N GLN A 20 -28.78 -20.75 34.38
CA GLN A 20 -28.03 -21.90 33.90
C GLN A 20 -27.41 -21.57 32.54
N SER A 21 -26.12 -21.35 32.53
CA SER A 21 -25.35 -21.28 31.28
C SER A 21 -25.35 -22.66 30.64
N LYS A 22 -26.13 -22.80 29.56
CA LYS A 22 -25.95 -23.94 28.65
C LYS A 22 -24.54 -23.79 28.05
N HIS A 23 -23.62 -24.61 28.51
CA HIS A 23 -22.35 -24.83 27.82
C HIS A 23 -22.66 -25.32 26.41
N SER A 24 -22.64 -24.40 25.45
CA SER A 24 -22.51 -24.74 24.05
C SER A 24 -21.11 -25.31 23.90
N SER A 25 -21.00 -26.63 23.84
CA SER A 25 -19.78 -27.29 23.39
C SER A 25 -19.52 -26.84 21.96
N TYR A 26 -18.65 -25.83 21.79
CA TYR A 26 -18.03 -25.55 20.51
C TYR A 26 -17.25 -26.79 20.11
N VAL A 27 -17.85 -27.60 19.26
CA VAL A 27 -17.11 -28.60 18.49
C VAL A 27 -16.18 -27.83 17.62
N GLY A 28 -14.94 -27.69 18.08
CA GLY A 28 -13.87 -27.10 17.31
C GLY A 28 -13.76 -27.91 16.02
N THR A 29 -14.26 -27.33 14.92
CA THR A 29 -14.00 -27.86 13.58
C THR A 29 -12.50 -27.81 13.43
N ARG A 30 -11.83 -28.97 13.56
CA ARG A 30 -10.42 -29.13 13.22
C ARG A 30 -10.28 -28.57 11.81
N LEU A 31 -9.53 -27.47 11.68
CA LEU A 31 -9.04 -27.00 10.39
C LEU A 31 -8.43 -28.22 9.69
N PRO A 32 -8.75 -28.47 8.42
CA PRO A 32 -8.10 -29.56 7.69
C PRO A 32 -6.60 -29.36 7.84
N ALA A 33 -5.92 -30.43 8.27
CA ALA A 33 -4.47 -30.42 8.40
C ALA A 33 -3.92 -29.98 7.04
N GLN A 34 -3.30 -28.79 7.00
CA GLN A 34 -2.53 -28.39 5.84
C GLN A 34 -1.49 -29.49 5.65
N THR A 35 -1.49 -30.12 4.49
CA THR A 35 -0.57 -31.23 4.23
C THR A 35 0.86 -30.70 4.38
N SER A 36 1.74 -31.49 4.95
CA SER A 36 3.16 -31.14 5.09
C SER A 36 3.79 -30.67 3.77
N ALA A 37 3.27 -31.13 2.64
CA ALA A 37 3.66 -30.70 1.30
C ALA A 37 3.31 -29.22 1.03
N ALA A 38 2.09 -28.75 1.36
CA ALA A 38 1.70 -27.35 1.16
C ALA A 38 2.52 -26.38 2.03
N LEU A 39 2.86 -26.80 3.25
CA LEU A 39 3.75 -26.02 4.14
C LEU A 39 5.19 -25.98 3.61
N ALA A 40 5.69 -27.07 3.04
CA ALA A 40 7.01 -27.13 2.45
C ALA A 40 7.10 -26.26 1.18
N GLU A 41 6.07 -26.29 0.33
CA GLU A 41 5.98 -25.45 -0.88
C GLU A 41 5.91 -23.96 -0.53
N ALA A 42 5.07 -23.57 0.43
CA ALA A 42 5.00 -22.18 0.91
C ALA A 42 6.34 -21.70 1.52
N SER A 43 7.08 -22.59 2.18
CA SER A 43 8.42 -22.28 2.72
C SER A 43 9.45 -22.08 1.60
N ALA A 44 9.41 -22.90 0.55
CA ALA A 44 10.28 -22.79 -0.60
C ALA A 44 10.06 -21.49 -1.37
N ASP A 45 8.80 -21.08 -1.56
CA ASP A 45 8.46 -19.82 -2.23
C ASP A 45 8.97 -18.59 -1.45
N VAL A 46 8.87 -18.61 -0.12
CA VAL A 46 9.39 -17.54 0.74
C VAL A 46 10.91 -17.46 0.64
N GLU A 47 11.60 -18.59 0.65
CA GLU A 47 13.06 -18.63 0.51
C GLU A 47 13.51 -18.16 -0.87
N GLN A 48 12.81 -18.54 -1.92
CA GLN A 48 13.09 -18.08 -3.27
C GLN A 48 12.90 -16.57 -3.42
N ALA A 49 11.82 -16.01 -2.87
CA ALA A 49 11.58 -14.58 -2.87
C ALA A 49 12.66 -13.83 -2.08
N ALA A 50 13.11 -14.39 -0.95
CA ALA A 50 14.20 -13.81 -0.17
C ALA A 50 15.53 -13.80 -0.94
N LYS A 51 15.89 -14.91 -1.59
CA LYS A 51 17.08 -15.00 -2.45
C LYS A 51 17.01 -14.02 -3.62
N PHE A 52 15.84 -13.90 -4.24
CA PHE A 52 15.62 -12.96 -5.33
C PHE A 52 15.88 -11.52 -4.89
N CYS A 53 15.27 -11.07 -3.78
CA CYS A 53 15.47 -9.72 -3.27
C CYS A 53 16.92 -9.50 -2.80
N ALA A 54 17.51 -10.47 -2.08
CA ALA A 54 18.89 -10.40 -1.62
C ALA A 54 19.89 -10.29 -2.79
N SER A 55 19.54 -10.80 -3.96
CA SER A 55 20.42 -10.72 -5.14
C SER A 55 20.67 -9.30 -5.64
N TYR A 56 19.87 -8.32 -5.20
CA TYR A 56 20.10 -6.91 -5.53
C TYR A 56 21.13 -6.24 -4.62
N VAL A 57 21.35 -6.73 -3.41
CA VAL A 57 22.27 -6.12 -2.44
C VAL A 57 23.71 -6.10 -2.99
N GLY A 58 24.38 -4.95 -2.87
CA GLY A 58 25.70 -4.69 -3.41
C GLY A 58 25.73 -4.37 -4.91
N ARG A 59 24.58 -4.34 -5.60
CA ARG A 59 24.52 -3.96 -7.01
C ARG A 59 24.21 -2.48 -7.16
N GLN A 60 24.83 -1.85 -8.12
CA GLN A 60 24.38 -0.54 -8.62
C GLN A 60 23.19 -0.74 -9.56
N ILE A 61 22.11 -0.04 -9.29
CA ILE A 61 20.88 -0.07 -10.09
C ILE A 61 20.46 1.34 -10.44
N THR A 62 19.69 1.50 -11.51
CA THR A 62 19.09 2.78 -11.89
C THR A 62 17.57 2.65 -11.82
N PRO A 63 16.95 2.93 -10.65
CA PRO A 63 15.51 2.95 -10.55
C PRO A 63 14.92 4.00 -11.50
N GLN A 64 13.86 3.65 -12.20
CA GLN A 64 13.21 4.54 -13.13
C GLN A 64 12.13 5.38 -12.43
N PRO A 65 11.94 6.65 -12.80
CA PRO A 65 10.73 7.38 -12.46
C PRO A 65 9.50 6.62 -12.94
N PHE A 66 8.41 6.73 -12.19
CA PHE A 66 7.19 5.96 -12.47
C PHE A 66 6.68 6.13 -13.90
N ASP A 67 6.59 7.37 -14.37
CA ASP A 67 6.11 7.72 -15.72
C ASP A 67 6.93 7.05 -16.83
N LYS A 68 8.25 6.99 -16.66
CA LYS A 68 9.15 6.29 -17.59
C LYS A 68 8.97 4.78 -17.52
N ALA A 69 8.90 4.23 -16.30
CA ALA A 69 8.74 2.80 -16.09
C ALA A 69 7.46 2.24 -16.75
N VAL A 70 6.37 3.02 -16.74
CA VAL A 70 5.09 2.60 -17.30
C VAL A 70 4.84 3.09 -18.73
N SER A 71 5.72 3.90 -19.30
CA SER A 71 5.50 4.57 -20.59
C SER A 71 5.23 3.60 -21.75
N HIS A 72 5.87 2.44 -21.74
CA HIS A 72 5.67 1.40 -22.76
C HIS A 72 4.35 0.63 -22.55
N ILE A 73 3.94 0.42 -21.28
CA ILE A 73 2.66 -0.21 -20.93
C ILE A 73 1.51 0.75 -21.29
N ALA A 74 1.70 2.05 -21.07
CA ALA A 74 0.71 3.07 -21.34
C ALA A 74 0.31 3.19 -22.82
N LYS A 75 1.13 2.69 -23.74
CA LYS A 75 0.87 2.69 -25.19
C LYS A 75 -0.05 1.57 -25.65
N ILE A 76 -0.37 0.62 -24.78
CA ILE A 76 -1.29 -0.46 -25.13
C ILE A 76 -2.70 0.13 -25.24
N ALA A 77 -3.31 0.03 -26.43
CA ALA A 77 -4.65 0.52 -26.66
C ALA A 77 -5.66 -0.16 -25.73
N PRO A 78 -6.68 0.55 -25.24
CA PRO A 78 -7.79 -0.05 -24.50
C PRO A 78 -8.43 -1.20 -25.28
N ARG A 79 -9.14 -2.07 -24.56
CA ARG A 79 -9.90 -3.14 -25.19
C ARG A 79 -10.94 -2.55 -26.14
N SER A 80 -10.95 -3.03 -27.39
CA SER A 80 -12.01 -2.70 -28.35
C SER A 80 -13.31 -3.39 -27.94
N GLU A 81 -14.46 -2.81 -28.30
CA GLU A 81 -15.77 -3.45 -28.14
C GLU A 81 -15.91 -4.74 -28.96
N PHE A 82 -15.12 -4.87 -30.05
CA PHE A 82 -15.09 -6.05 -30.93
C PHE A 82 -14.02 -7.08 -30.51
N GLU A 83 -13.29 -6.85 -29.45
CA GLU A 83 -12.21 -7.72 -28.99
C GLU A 83 -12.70 -8.57 -27.80
N THR A 84 -12.54 -9.91 -27.89
CA THR A 84 -12.86 -10.78 -26.73
C THR A 84 -11.89 -10.55 -25.59
N THR A 85 -12.25 -11.01 -24.38
CA THR A 85 -11.35 -10.92 -23.22
C THR A 85 -10.06 -11.71 -23.46
N GLU A 86 -10.15 -12.88 -24.09
CA GLU A 86 -8.98 -13.70 -24.43
C GLU A 86 -8.06 -13.02 -25.44
N GLN A 87 -8.63 -12.41 -26.49
CA GLN A 87 -7.85 -11.67 -27.49
C GLN A 87 -7.13 -10.48 -26.87
N PHE A 88 -7.85 -9.71 -26.05
CA PHE A 88 -7.25 -8.59 -25.32
C PHE A 88 -6.11 -9.05 -24.40
N ASN A 89 -6.33 -10.10 -23.60
CA ASN A 89 -5.31 -10.64 -22.71
C ASN A 89 -4.10 -11.21 -23.49
N ALA A 90 -4.31 -11.86 -24.62
CA ALA A 90 -3.25 -12.33 -25.50
C ALA A 90 -2.42 -11.17 -26.07
N ARG A 91 -3.08 -10.09 -26.53
CA ARG A 91 -2.41 -8.86 -27.00
C ARG A 91 -1.64 -8.16 -25.89
N LEU A 92 -2.21 -8.09 -24.69
CA LEU A 92 -1.53 -7.59 -23.51
C LEU A 92 -0.31 -8.44 -23.17
N ALA A 93 -0.46 -9.75 -23.12
CA ALA A 93 0.62 -10.68 -22.85
C ALA A 93 1.75 -10.55 -23.90
N ALA A 94 1.42 -10.44 -25.18
CA ALA A 94 2.39 -10.24 -26.25
C ALA A 94 3.13 -8.89 -26.11
N ALA A 95 2.40 -7.80 -25.82
CA ALA A 95 2.98 -6.47 -25.63
C ALA A 95 3.82 -6.37 -24.35
N THR A 96 3.49 -7.16 -23.33
CA THR A 96 4.19 -7.17 -22.03
C THR A 96 5.20 -8.31 -21.91
N SER A 97 5.25 -9.23 -22.86
CA SER A 97 6.25 -10.33 -22.85
C SER A 97 7.69 -9.80 -22.90
N GLN A 98 7.93 -8.68 -23.58
CA GLN A 98 9.18 -7.93 -23.49
C GLN A 98 9.34 -7.22 -22.12
N SER A 99 8.27 -7.00 -21.40
CA SER A 99 8.17 -6.36 -20.07
C SER A 99 7.88 -7.39 -18.96
N ALA A 100 7.98 -8.68 -19.24
CA ALA A 100 7.92 -9.75 -18.22
C ALA A 100 9.08 -9.63 -17.20
N GLN A 101 10.05 -8.75 -17.48
CA GLN A 101 11.07 -8.35 -16.53
C GLN A 101 10.47 -7.46 -15.45
N SER A 102 10.89 -7.70 -14.22
CA SER A 102 10.52 -6.84 -13.10
C SER A 102 10.97 -5.41 -13.36
N LEU A 103 10.08 -4.45 -13.14
CA LEU A 103 10.40 -3.03 -13.20
C LEU A 103 10.99 -2.60 -11.86
N ILE A 104 11.95 -1.68 -11.90
CA ILE A 104 12.51 -1.06 -10.69
C ILE A 104 12.06 0.40 -10.69
N ILE A 105 11.12 0.71 -9.80
CA ILE A 105 10.47 2.03 -9.73
C ILE A 105 11.03 2.81 -8.55
N ALA A 106 11.54 4.02 -8.81
CA ALA A 106 12.00 4.92 -7.77
C ALA A 106 10.82 5.54 -7.01
N LYS A 107 10.98 5.71 -5.70
CA LYS A 107 10.11 6.52 -4.86
C LYS A 107 10.98 7.50 -4.05
N ALA A 108 10.55 8.74 -3.93
CA ALA A 108 11.18 9.70 -3.05
C ALA A 108 10.98 9.30 -1.58
N VAL A 109 11.99 9.55 -0.76
CA VAL A 109 11.86 9.47 0.70
C VAL A 109 11.25 10.79 1.16
N GLU A 110 10.01 10.75 1.64
CA GLU A 110 9.28 11.94 2.08
C GLU A 110 9.67 12.35 3.50
N ASP A 111 9.94 11.38 4.37
CA ASP A 111 10.35 11.61 5.74
C ASP A 111 11.49 10.66 6.15
N TYR A 112 12.66 11.23 6.36
CA TYR A 112 13.86 10.50 6.79
C TYR A 112 13.81 10.08 8.27
N SER A 113 12.82 10.48 9.06
CA SER A 113 12.62 10.00 10.44
C SER A 113 12.29 8.52 10.50
N TYR A 114 11.77 7.95 9.40
CA TYR A 114 11.52 6.51 9.27
C TYR A 114 12.80 5.66 9.10
N PHE A 115 13.95 6.34 8.92
CA PHE A 115 15.28 5.76 9.07
C PHE A 115 15.86 6.22 10.39
N ALA A 116 15.60 5.51 11.49
CA ALA A 116 16.16 5.84 12.80
C ALA A 116 17.58 5.28 12.92
N TYR A 117 18.49 6.01 13.59
CA TYR A 117 19.83 5.51 13.87
C TYR A 117 20.00 5.23 15.37
N ASP A 118 20.42 4.02 15.70
CA ASP A 118 20.79 3.59 17.02
C ASP A 118 22.33 3.62 17.12
N ALA A 119 22.84 4.61 17.85
CA ALA A 119 24.28 4.84 17.98
C ALA A 119 24.98 3.78 18.84
N ASP A 120 24.30 3.26 19.86
CA ASP A 120 24.84 2.25 20.77
C ASP A 120 25.03 0.91 20.06
N ARG A 121 24.08 0.56 19.19
CA ARG A 121 24.10 -0.66 18.40
C ARG A 121 24.78 -0.49 17.03
N GLN A 122 25.10 0.74 16.65
CA GLN A 122 25.65 1.12 15.34
C GLN A 122 24.80 0.57 14.17
N LYS A 123 23.49 0.80 14.24
CA LYS A 123 22.54 0.30 13.27
C LYS A 123 21.58 1.37 12.78
N LEU A 124 21.35 1.41 11.49
CA LEU A 124 20.25 2.13 10.88
C LEU A 124 19.02 1.23 10.88
N ILE A 125 17.99 1.66 11.59
CA ILE A 125 16.70 0.99 11.71
C ILE A 125 15.81 1.47 10.56
N VAL A 126 15.28 0.55 9.78
CA VAL A 126 14.40 0.83 8.65
C VAL A 126 12.97 0.48 9.02
N LYS A 127 12.08 1.48 8.96
CA LYS A 127 10.66 1.30 9.20
C LYS A 127 9.89 1.13 7.90
N SER A 128 8.80 0.37 7.93
CA SER A 128 7.90 0.15 6.79
C SER A 128 7.40 1.48 6.18
N TYR A 129 7.11 2.46 7.02
CA TYR A 129 6.67 3.79 6.61
C TYR A 129 7.69 4.57 5.75
N ALA A 130 8.97 4.18 5.71
CA ALA A 130 9.92 4.77 4.76
C ALA A 130 9.48 4.52 3.31
N PHE A 131 8.83 3.38 3.07
CA PHE A 131 8.34 2.98 1.76
C PHE A 131 6.93 3.46 1.48
N ASP A 132 6.07 3.49 2.51
CA ASP A 132 4.69 3.89 2.35
C ASP A 132 4.17 4.58 3.62
N ASN A 133 4.20 5.90 3.59
CA ASN A 133 3.82 6.77 4.70
C ASN A 133 2.60 7.67 4.38
N LYS A 134 2.04 7.55 3.18
CA LYS A 134 0.91 8.36 2.73
C LYS A 134 -0.28 7.45 2.42
N ASN A 135 -1.41 7.72 3.05
CA ASN A 135 -2.65 7.06 2.70
C ASN A 135 -3.01 7.42 1.26
N PHE A 136 -3.17 6.40 0.45
CA PHE A 136 -3.61 6.51 -0.92
C PHE A 136 -4.88 5.70 -1.11
N ASP A 137 -5.90 6.30 -1.71
CA ASP A 137 -7.20 5.66 -1.91
C ASP A 137 -7.35 5.23 -3.37
N ALA A 138 -6.75 4.08 -3.72
CA ALA A 138 -6.89 3.50 -5.05
C ALA A 138 -8.35 3.17 -5.40
N TRP A 139 -9.20 2.88 -4.42
CA TRP A 139 -10.63 2.63 -4.62
C TRP A 139 -11.32 3.78 -5.34
N ARG A 140 -11.07 5.01 -4.92
CA ARG A 140 -11.60 6.22 -5.54
C ARG A 140 -11.21 6.33 -7.02
N ILE A 141 -9.97 5.94 -7.35
CA ILE A 141 -9.46 5.93 -8.73
C ILE A 141 -10.17 4.87 -9.56
N PHE A 142 -10.34 3.66 -9.04
CA PHE A 142 -11.03 2.58 -9.75
C PHE A 142 -12.49 2.91 -10.02
N LEU A 143 -13.20 3.49 -9.05
CA LEU A 143 -14.59 3.94 -9.23
C LEU A 143 -14.71 4.95 -10.35
N ASN A 144 -13.87 5.98 -10.36
CA ASN A 144 -13.90 7.04 -11.36
C ASN A 144 -13.44 6.57 -12.75
N ALA A 145 -12.56 5.57 -12.80
CA ALA A 145 -12.16 4.95 -14.06
C ALA A 145 -13.21 4.00 -14.64
N GLY A 146 -14.34 3.78 -13.94
CA GLY A 146 -15.38 2.86 -14.37
C GLY A 146 -14.94 1.39 -14.35
N VAL A 147 -13.89 1.06 -13.62
CA VAL A 147 -13.41 -0.30 -13.48
C VAL A 147 -14.38 -1.07 -12.58
N LYS A 148 -15.16 -1.96 -13.18
CA LYS A 148 -16.17 -2.78 -12.48
C LYS A 148 -15.57 -3.94 -11.68
N GLU A 149 -14.29 -3.94 -11.46
CA GLU A 149 -13.70 -5.00 -10.66
C GLU A 149 -14.11 -4.88 -9.20
N PRO A 150 -14.38 -6.01 -8.53
CA PRO A 150 -14.57 -6.02 -7.09
C PRO A 150 -13.21 -5.72 -6.41
N VAL A 151 -12.75 -4.50 -6.54
CA VAL A 151 -11.70 -3.92 -5.69
C VAL A 151 -12.27 -3.76 -4.29
N ALA A 152 -13.47 -4.25 -4.12
CA ALA A 152 -14.25 -4.21 -2.91
C ALA A 152 -13.70 -5.18 -1.89
N SER A 153 -12.61 -4.87 -1.33
CA SER A 153 -12.44 -4.96 0.11
C SER A 153 -11.18 -4.20 0.45
N THR A 154 -11.31 -3.20 1.22
CA THR A 154 -10.28 -2.55 2.01
C THR A 154 -9.48 -3.55 2.87
N LEU A 155 -9.81 -4.82 2.82
CA LEU A 155 -9.18 -5.90 3.55
C LEU A 155 -8.36 -6.73 2.57
N GLY A 156 -7.07 -6.42 2.48
CA GLY A 156 -6.13 -7.25 1.79
C GLY A 156 -5.52 -6.68 0.49
N ASN A 157 -5.73 -5.41 0.17
CA ASN A 157 -5.03 -4.71 -0.90
C ASN A 157 -3.86 -3.92 -0.33
N ILE A 158 -2.83 -3.73 -1.14
CA ILE A 158 -1.71 -2.85 -0.83
C ILE A 158 -1.72 -1.72 -1.84
N ASP A 159 -1.91 -0.51 -1.34
CA ASP A 159 -1.88 0.73 -2.11
C ASP A 159 -0.63 1.49 -1.75
N VAL A 160 0.26 1.69 -2.72
CA VAL A 160 1.52 2.39 -2.50
C VAL A 160 1.54 3.69 -3.29
N TYR A 161 1.52 4.79 -2.58
CA TYR A 161 1.77 6.09 -3.18
C TYR A 161 3.23 6.22 -3.60
N ILE A 162 3.48 6.56 -4.86
CA ILE A 162 4.82 6.72 -5.42
C ILE A 162 5.26 8.17 -5.42
N GLY A 163 4.34 9.07 -5.76
CA GLY A 163 4.63 10.49 -5.81
C GLY A 163 3.58 11.27 -6.59
N GLU A 164 3.75 12.59 -6.59
CA GLU A 164 2.92 13.50 -7.36
C GLU A 164 3.78 14.59 -7.99
N THR A 165 3.27 15.20 -9.05
CA THR A 165 3.86 16.36 -9.69
C THR A 165 2.78 17.38 -9.99
N ASP A 166 3.01 18.63 -9.57
CA ASP A 166 2.10 19.74 -9.76
C ASP A 166 2.61 20.65 -10.89
N LYS A 167 1.68 21.04 -11.76
CA LYS A 167 1.93 22.03 -12.83
C LYS A 167 0.89 23.11 -12.73
N THR A 168 1.30 24.36 -12.50
CA THR A 168 0.42 25.51 -12.64
C THR A 168 0.08 25.72 -14.11
N VAL A 169 -1.21 25.64 -14.43
CA VAL A 169 -1.72 25.77 -15.81
C VAL A 169 -2.43 27.11 -16.06
N GLY A 170 -2.65 27.88 -15.01
CA GLY A 170 -3.26 29.21 -15.13
C GLY A 170 -3.65 29.80 -13.78
N SER A 171 -4.33 30.94 -13.83
CA SER A 171 -4.97 31.54 -12.65
C SER A 171 -6.13 32.43 -13.09
N TYR A 172 -7.06 32.69 -12.18
CA TYR A 172 -8.18 33.61 -12.35
C TYR A 172 -8.48 34.35 -11.05
N ILE A 173 -9.35 35.38 -11.12
CA ILE A 173 -9.87 36.03 -9.94
C ILE A 173 -11.20 35.37 -9.59
N GLY A 174 -11.22 34.67 -8.45
CA GLY A 174 -12.44 34.13 -7.85
C GLY A 174 -13.03 35.11 -6.83
N THR A 175 -14.36 35.15 -6.73
CA THR A 175 -15.06 35.98 -5.73
C THR A 175 -16.03 35.07 -4.97
N ASN A 176 -15.97 35.11 -3.64
CA ASN A 176 -16.88 34.33 -2.80
C ASN A 176 -18.23 35.05 -2.63
N ALA A 177 -19.20 34.37 -1.99
CA ALA A 177 -20.53 34.90 -1.76
C ALA A 177 -20.56 36.18 -0.90
N PHE A 178 -19.49 36.52 -0.19
CA PHE A 178 -19.35 37.73 0.62
C PHE A 178 -18.64 38.88 -0.11
N GLY A 179 -18.34 38.70 -1.43
CA GLY A 179 -17.69 39.73 -2.24
C GLY A 179 -16.16 39.79 -2.09
N VAL A 180 -15.55 38.88 -1.33
CA VAL A 180 -14.10 38.84 -1.19
C VAL A 180 -13.51 38.19 -2.45
N SER A 181 -12.61 38.94 -3.14
CA SER A 181 -11.95 38.50 -4.35
C SER A 181 -10.52 38.07 -4.06
N MET A 182 -10.08 36.99 -4.70
CA MET A 182 -8.71 36.48 -4.60
C MET A 182 -8.23 35.89 -5.91
N ARG A 183 -6.92 35.80 -6.07
CA ARG A 183 -6.31 35.06 -7.20
C ARG A 183 -6.28 33.59 -6.89
N VAL A 184 -7.02 32.79 -7.66
CA VAL A 184 -7.02 31.32 -7.61
C VAL A 184 -6.02 30.80 -8.60
N ARG A 185 -5.12 29.89 -8.18
CA ARG A 185 -4.20 29.17 -9.05
C ARG A 185 -4.88 27.89 -9.56
N LYS A 186 -4.77 27.63 -10.87
CA LYS A 186 -5.16 26.36 -11.46
C LYS A 186 -3.98 25.43 -11.53
N ILE A 187 -4.09 24.28 -10.86
CA ILE A 187 -3.04 23.28 -10.75
C ILE A 187 -3.50 22.01 -11.42
N GLN A 188 -2.70 21.50 -12.33
CA GLN A 188 -2.82 20.13 -12.82
C GLN A 188 -1.87 19.25 -12.02
N ARG A 189 -2.42 18.34 -11.22
CA ARG A 189 -1.70 17.36 -10.41
C ARG A 189 -1.66 16.03 -11.12
N SER A 190 -0.48 15.42 -11.21
CA SER A 190 -0.33 14.04 -11.65
C SER A 190 0.10 13.18 -10.47
N THR A 191 -0.75 12.23 -10.07
CA THR A 191 -0.52 11.34 -8.93
C THR A 191 -0.21 9.93 -9.43
N TYR A 192 0.80 9.30 -8.85
CA TYR A 192 1.31 7.99 -9.24
C TYR A 192 1.25 7.02 -8.07
N ALA A 193 0.74 5.82 -8.32
CA ALA A 193 0.67 4.77 -7.31
C ALA A 193 0.86 3.38 -7.90
N ILE A 194 1.20 2.42 -7.02
CA ILE A 194 1.18 1.00 -7.32
C ILE A 194 0.05 0.38 -6.50
N PHE A 195 -0.75 -0.43 -7.15
CA PHE A 195 -1.79 -1.22 -6.50
C PHE A 195 -1.49 -2.70 -6.65
N GLN A 196 -1.45 -3.39 -5.52
CA GLN A 196 -1.33 -4.83 -5.47
C GLN A 196 -2.58 -5.44 -4.86
N ARG A 197 -3.18 -6.40 -5.58
CA ARG A 197 -4.16 -7.28 -4.98
C ARG A 197 -3.45 -8.26 -4.08
N SER A 198 -3.77 -8.23 -2.79
CA SER A 198 -3.29 -9.23 -1.86
C SER A 198 -4.39 -10.24 -1.53
N ALA A 199 -3.98 -11.39 -1.00
CA ALA A 199 -4.92 -12.36 -0.49
C ALA A 199 -5.68 -11.81 0.73
N PRO A 200 -6.95 -12.17 0.93
CA PRO A 200 -7.71 -11.80 2.12
C PRO A 200 -6.98 -12.14 3.41
N GLY A 201 -6.90 -11.18 4.33
CA GLY A 201 -6.25 -11.35 5.64
C GLY A 201 -4.81 -10.83 5.73
N ILE A 202 -4.22 -10.31 4.64
CA ILE A 202 -2.98 -9.54 4.71
C ILE A 202 -3.36 -8.11 5.12
N HIS A 203 -2.83 -7.65 6.25
CA HIS A 203 -2.96 -6.26 6.67
C HIS A 203 -2.25 -5.34 5.69
N ASN A 204 -2.69 -4.07 5.64
CA ASN A 204 -2.25 -3.03 4.71
C ASN A 204 -0.76 -2.64 4.80
N SER A 205 0.11 -3.53 5.21
CA SER A 205 1.55 -3.32 5.28
C SER A 205 2.24 -4.01 4.12
N ILE A 206 3.11 -3.27 3.41
CA ILE A 206 3.91 -3.81 2.31
C ILE A 206 4.87 -4.89 2.80
N PHE A 207 5.44 -4.71 4.00
CA PHE A 207 6.44 -5.59 4.57
C PHE A 207 5.99 -6.17 5.92
N VAL A 208 6.56 -7.33 6.27
CA VAL A 208 6.33 -7.91 7.60
C VAL A 208 7.04 -7.07 8.64
N ASP A 209 6.27 -6.57 9.58
CA ASP A 209 6.78 -5.93 10.78
C ASP A 209 7.40 -6.98 11.71
N GLN A 210 8.65 -6.74 12.13
CA GLN A 210 9.40 -7.68 12.94
C GLN A 210 9.02 -7.61 14.44
N ASP A 211 8.49 -6.46 14.88
CA ASP A 211 8.28 -6.19 16.31
C ASP A 211 6.98 -5.43 16.63
N ASN A 212 6.04 -5.38 15.71
CA ASN A 212 4.79 -4.58 15.77
C ASN A 212 5.02 -3.06 15.97
N LYS A 213 6.23 -2.57 15.66
CA LYS A 213 6.61 -1.15 15.71
C LYS A 213 6.92 -0.56 14.34
N GLY A 214 6.60 -1.29 13.30
CA GLY A 214 6.88 -0.91 11.92
C GLY A 214 8.33 -1.16 11.49
N VAL A 215 9.17 -1.80 12.30
CA VAL A 215 10.56 -2.12 11.93
C VAL A 215 10.60 -3.31 10.99
N ILE A 216 11.15 -3.10 9.80
CA ILE A 216 11.30 -4.15 8.79
C ILE A 216 12.73 -4.66 8.66
N GLY A 217 13.69 -3.94 9.21
CA GLY A 217 15.08 -4.39 9.26
C GLY A 217 16.04 -3.37 9.81
N GLU A 218 17.32 -3.81 9.93
CA GLU A 218 18.42 -3.04 10.44
C GLU A 218 19.62 -3.15 9.50
N ILE A 219 20.35 -2.07 9.30
CA ILE A 219 21.56 -2.00 8.48
C ILE A 219 22.72 -1.58 9.36
N ALA A 220 23.73 -2.43 9.49
CA ALA A 220 24.93 -2.11 10.28
C ALA A 220 25.73 -0.98 9.59
N MET A 221 26.03 0.09 10.30
CA MET A 221 26.86 1.18 9.82
C MET A 221 27.41 2.04 10.99
N THR A 222 28.58 2.62 10.79
CA THR A 222 29.16 3.52 11.79
C THR A 222 28.41 4.86 11.87
N PRO A 223 28.51 5.61 12.99
CA PRO A 223 27.82 6.90 13.16
C PRO A 223 28.14 7.90 12.05
N ASP A 224 29.39 8.00 11.62
CA ASP A 224 29.82 8.94 10.59
C ASP A 224 29.22 8.61 9.23
N VAL A 225 29.16 7.32 8.90
CA VAL A 225 28.49 6.83 7.67
C VAL A 225 27.00 7.13 7.75
N ALA A 226 26.35 6.82 8.88
CA ALA A 226 24.94 7.06 9.08
C ALA A 226 24.57 8.55 8.96
N LYS A 227 25.35 9.43 9.58
CA LYS A 227 25.17 10.90 9.52
C LYS A 227 25.20 11.42 8.10
N THR A 228 26.11 10.88 7.29
CA THR A 228 26.29 11.32 5.89
C THR A 228 25.25 10.73 4.97
N LEU A 229 24.90 9.46 5.16
CA LEU A 229 24.10 8.68 4.22
C LEU A 229 22.60 8.82 4.46
N LYS A 230 22.16 8.80 5.74
CA LYS A 230 20.74 8.83 6.09
C LYS A 230 19.92 9.90 5.35
N PRO A 231 20.32 11.20 5.30
CA PRO A 231 19.52 12.23 4.63
C PRO A 231 19.53 12.15 3.10
N LYS A 232 20.20 11.17 2.53
CA LYS A 232 20.42 11.01 1.09
C LYS A 232 20.05 9.62 0.60
N LEU A 233 19.48 8.80 1.47
CA LEU A 233 18.97 7.49 1.10
C LEU A 233 17.90 7.62 0.02
N LYS A 234 17.88 6.65 -0.86
CA LYS A 234 16.84 6.49 -1.88
C LYS A 234 16.13 5.18 -1.64
N ILE A 235 14.90 5.10 -2.08
CA ILE A 235 14.12 3.85 -2.05
C ILE A 235 13.60 3.52 -3.44
N ALA A 236 13.42 2.23 -3.68
CA ALA A 236 12.81 1.72 -4.90
C ALA A 236 12.01 0.47 -4.64
N PHE A 237 11.07 0.20 -5.52
CA PHE A 237 10.31 -1.05 -5.54
C PHE A 237 10.70 -1.89 -6.75
N VAL A 238 10.89 -3.19 -6.54
CA VAL A 238 10.91 -4.18 -7.62
C VAL A 238 9.49 -4.70 -7.77
N VAL A 239 8.89 -4.51 -8.93
CA VAL A 239 7.49 -4.85 -9.18
C VAL A 239 7.32 -5.65 -10.45
N LYS A 240 6.36 -6.56 -10.46
CA LYS A 240 5.96 -7.34 -11.65
C LYS A 240 4.57 -6.88 -12.09
N PRO A 241 4.45 -6.16 -13.22
CA PRO A 241 3.16 -5.70 -13.71
C PRO A 241 2.17 -6.82 -13.94
N LYS A 242 0.89 -6.57 -13.63
CA LYS A 242 -0.23 -7.49 -13.83
C LYS A 242 -1.39 -6.82 -14.55
N ALA A 243 -2.13 -7.61 -15.34
CA ALA A 243 -3.35 -7.12 -15.99
C ALA A 243 -4.37 -6.61 -14.94
N PRO A 244 -5.09 -5.51 -15.22
CA PRO A 244 -5.12 -4.70 -16.46
C PRO A 244 -3.98 -3.69 -16.62
N TYR A 245 -2.91 -3.80 -15.89
CA TYR A 245 -1.64 -3.07 -15.90
C TYR A 245 -1.75 -1.62 -15.43
N ILE A 246 -2.51 -0.78 -16.13
CA ILE A 246 -2.63 0.66 -15.83
C ILE A 246 -4.10 1.05 -15.72
N VAL A 247 -4.42 1.71 -14.63
CA VAL A 247 -5.71 2.39 -14.44
C VAL A 247 -5.46 3.89 -14.33
N ARG A 248 -6.27 4.68 -15.05
CA ARG A 248 -6.22 6.14 -15.01
C ARG A 248 -7.57 6.69 -14.64
N ALA A 249 -7.56 7.75 -13.86
CA ALA A 249 -8.75 8.52 -13.54
C ALA A 249 -8.41 10.00 -13.39
N ASN A 250 -9.40 10.84 -13.67
CA ASN A 250 -9.30 12.27 -13.50
C ASN A 250 -10.30 12.69 -12.44
N PHE A 251 -9.89 13.58 -11.56
CA PHE A 251 -10.76 14.19 -10.55
C PHE A 251 -10.58 15.69 -10.59
N SER A 252 -11.67 16.40 -10.41
CA SER A 252 -11.60 17.81 -10.01
C SER A 252 -11.45 17.87 -8.50
N GLY A 253 -10.50 18.65 -8.03
CA GLY A 253 -10.31 18.91 -6.60
C GLY A 253 -11.45 19.69 -6.00
N GLY A 254 -11.34 19.97 -4.71
CA GLY A 254 -12.29 20.81 -3.98
C GLY A 254 -12.34 22.23 -4.52
N ALA A 255 -13.43 22.93 -4.23
CA ALA A 255 -13.53 24.36 -4.54
C ALA A 255 -12.42 25.11 -3.76
N PRO A 256 -11.77 26.11 -4.40
CA PRO A 256 -10.76 26.93 -3.75
C PRO A 256 -11.34 27.71 -2.56
N THR A 257 -10.58 27.85 -1.50
CA THR A 257 -10.96 28.60 -0.31
C THR A 257 -10.07 29.83 -0.14
N ILE A 258 -10.41 30.69 0.81
CA ILE A 258 -9.58 31.88 1.12
C ILE A 258 -8.19 31.45 1.62
N ASP A 259 -8.15 30.40 2.43
CA ASP A 259 -6.90 29.90 3.03
C ASP A 259 -6.11 29.01 2.08
N ASP A 260 -6.80 28.39 1.10
CA ASP A 260 -6.20 27.55 0.06
C ASP A 260 -6.77 27.93 -1.31
N PRO A 261 -6.21 28.97 -1.95
CA PRO A 261 -6.71 29.51 -3.23
C PRO A 261 -6.19 28.70 -4.43
N GLU A 262 -6.34 27.38 -4.37
CA GLU A 262 -5.95 26.46 -5.44
C GLU A 262 -7.15 25.67 -5.94
N GLU A 263 -7.29 25.60 -7.26
CA GLU A 263 -8.18 24.70 -7.97
C GLU A 263 -7.32 23.59 -8.57
N VAL A 264 -7.48 22.36 -8.07
CA VAL A 264 -6.64 21.22 -8.46
C VAL A 264 -7.43 20.28 -9.35
N ASP A 265 -6.97 20.05 -10.57
CA ASP A 265 -7.39 18.95 -11.42
C ASP A 265 -6.36 17.82 -11.31
N GLU A 266 -6.77 16.68 -10.79
CA GLU A 266 -5.89 15.55 -10.54
C GLU A 266 -6.02 14.49 -11.62
N ASN A 267 -4.87 14.08 -12.18
CA ASN A 267 -4.72 12.94 -13.09
C ASN A 267 -4.00 11.81 -12.35
N ALA A 268 -4.73 10.83 -11.89
CA ALA A 268 -4.14 9.68 -11.21
C ALA A 268 -3.80 8.56 -12.20
N THR A 269 -2.61 7.98 -12.05
CA THR A 269 -2.17 6.80 -12.78
C THR A 269 -1.72 5.72 -11.80
N VAL A 270 -2.37 4.58 -11.85
CA VAL A 270 -2.11 3.44 -10.97
C VAL A 270 -1.57 2.27 -11.78
N LEU A 271 -0.41 1.77 -11.40
CA LEU A 271 0.16 0.51 -11.90
C LEU A 271 -0.38 -0.65 -11.08
N ILE A 272 -1.03 -1.60 -11.73
CA ILE A 272 -1.40 -2.87 -11.12
C ILE A 272 -0.18 -3.80 -11.20
N ALA A 273 0.35 -4.20 -10.06
CA ALA A 273 1.56 -5.02 -10.02
C ALA A 273 1.67 -5.83 -8.73
N ASP A 274 2.44 -6.93 -8.77
CA ASP A 274 2.94 -7.56 -7.55
C ASP A 274 4.21 -6.84 -7.12
N ILE A 275 4.25 -6.35 -5.91
CA ILE A 275 5.45 -5.80 -5.29
C ILE A 275 6.27 -6.99 -4.80
N GLN A 276 7.49 -7.12 -5.32
CA GLN A 276 8.39 -8.22 -4.97
C GLN A 276 9.33 -7.82 -3.85
N CYS A 277 10.02 -6.68 -4.01
CA CYS A 277 11.00 -6.20 -3.05
C CYS A 277 10.88 -4.67 -2.83
N GLY A 278 11.21 -4.25 -1.61
CA GLY A 278 11.63 -2.88 -1.33
C GLY A 278 13.16 -2.82 -1.25
N LEU A 279 13.76 -1.81 -1.85
CA LEU A 279 15.20 -1.60 -1.90
C LEU A 279 15.56 -0.27 -1.25
N VAL A 280 16.59 -0.28 -0.42
CA VAL A 280 17.24 0.93 0.11
C VAL A 280 18.57 1.11 -0.61
N LEU A 281 18.79 2.30 -1.17
CA LEU A 281 19.95 2.62 -1.98
C LEU A 281 20.72 3.78 -1.35
N ASP A 282 22.02 3.76 -1.57
CA ASP A 282 22.93 4.84 -1.23
C ASP A 282 22.94 5.97 -2.30
N LEU A 283 23.81 6.93 -2.12
CA LEU A 283 24.03 8.04 -3.04
C LEU A 283 24.42 7.63 -4.46
N LYS A 284 25.20 6.55 -4.57
CA LYS A 284 25.68 6.02 -5.85
C LYS A 284 24.68 5.06 -6.49
N SER A 285 23.50 4.94 -5.86
CA SER A 285 22.46 3.98 -6.27
C SER A 285 22.89 2.52 -6.13
N GLU A 286 23.80 2.24 -5.20
CA GLU A 286 24.08 0.89 -4.75
C GLU A 286 23.02 0.44 -3.74
N VAL A 287 22.50 -0.76 -3.88
CA VAL A 287 21.51 -1.34 -2.98
C VAL A 287 22.20 -1.78 -1.70
N ILE A 288 21.94 -1.11 -0.60
CA ILE A 288 22.50 -1.41 0.72
C ILE A 288 21.61 -2.33 1.57
N ALA A 289 20.33 -2.42 1.24
CA ALA A 289 19.41 -3.38 1.86
C ALA A 289 18.23 -3.68 0.92
N SER A 290 17.66 -4.88 1.09
CA SER A 290 16.45 -5.31 0.39
C SER A 290 15.49 -6.01 1.35
N TYR A 291 14.19 -5.82 1.13
CA TYR A 291 13.11 -6.38 1.95
C TYR A 291 12.10 -7.07 1.05
N VAL A 292 11.69 -8.28 1.44
CA VAL A 292 10.69 -9.06 0.70
C VAL A 292 9.30 -8.51 1.01
N ALA A 293 8.54 -8.14 -0.02
CA ALA A 293 7.17 -7.71 0.16
C ALA A 293 6.26 -8.88 0.56
N GLN A 294 5.26 -8.62 1.39
CA GLN A 294 4.32 -9.66 1.85
C GLN A 294 3.57 -10.34 0.71
N GLY A 295 3.19 -9.57 -0.32
CA GLY A 295 2.49 -10.10 -1.48
C GLY A 295 3.34 -10.99 -2.40
N ALA A 296 4.65 -10.99 -2.25
CA ALA A 296 5.54 -11.95 -2.92
C ALA A 296 5.43 -13.36 -2.32
N ARG A 297 4.79 -13.49 -1.18
CA ARG A 297 4.53 -14.76 -0.52
C ARG A 297 3.19 -15.28 -1.02
N HIS A 298 3.17 -16.34 -1.80
CA HIS A 298 1.96 -17.02 -2.28
C HIS A 298 1.17 -17.73 -1.15
N MET A 299 1.15 -17.17 0.05
CA MET A 299 0.26 -17.66 1.09
C MET A 299 -1.16 -17.15 0.77
N GLN A 300 -1.96 -17.96 0.09
CA GLN A 300 -3.41 -17.81 0.14
C GLN A 300 -3.90 -18.27 1.52
N PRO A 301 -4.19 -17.38 2.47
CA PRO A 301 -4.93 -17.79 3.63
C PRO A 301 -6.32 -18.27 3.15
N PRO A 302 -6.89 -19.29 3.79
CA PRO A 302 -8.24 -19.72 3.46
C PRO A 302 -9.19 -18.51 3.56
N PRO A 303 -10.20 -18.40 2.68
CA PRO A 303 -11.13 -17.29 2.68
C PRO A 303 -11.69 -17.07 4.08
N SER A 304 -11.61 -15.85 4.57
CA SER A 304 -12.10 -15.51 5.90
C SER A 304 -13.58 -15.88 6.04
N VAL A 305 -14.04 -16.11 7.27
CA VAL A 305 -15.46 -16.36 7.54
C VAL A 305 -16.33 -15.24 6.95
N TYR A 306 -15.84 -14.01 7.00
CA TYR A 306 -16.50 -12.82 6.45
C TYR A 306 -16.63 -12.87 4.93
N GLU A 307 -15.58 -13.28 4.21
CA GLU A 307 -15.61 -13.41 2.74
C GLU A 307 -16.52 -14.53 2.27
N ARG A 308 -16.56 -15.64 3.01
CA ARG A 308 -17.53 -16.74 2.75
C ARG A 308 -18.97 -16.27 2.93
N HIS A 309 -19.26 -15.47 3.97
CA HIS A 309 -20.58 -14.89 4.18
C HIS A 309 -20.93 -13.87 3.09
N TYR A 310 -19.98 -13.05 2.68
CA TYR A 310 -20.16 -12.05 1.63
C TYR A 310 -20.43 -12.69 0.25
N ARG A 311 -19.65 -13.69 -0.12
CA ARG A 311 -19.88 -14.46 -1.37
C ARG A 311 -21.24 -15.15 -1.34
N LYS A 312 -21.58 -15.82 -0.23
CA LYS A 312 -22.88 -16.47 -0.06
C LYS A 312 -24.06 -15.49 -0.12
N ALA A 313 -23.90 -14.29 0.44
CA ALA A 313 -24.94 -13.26 0.40
C ALA A 313 -25.17 -12.66 -1.02
N ARG A 314 -24.17 -12.77 -1.91
CA ARG A 314 -24.24 -12.29 -3.29
C ARG A 314 -24.45 -13.38 -4.32
N GLY A 315 -24.60 -14.64 -3.92
CA GLY A 315 -24.78 -15.76 -4.85
C GLY A 315 -23.55 -16.06 -5.72
N LEU A 316 -22.32 -15.71 -5.22
CA LEU A 316 -21.04 -15.94 -5.89
C LEU A 316 -20.33 -17.16 -5.34
#